data_f88f0d871040e2c86ab703301ce3d306
#
_entry.id   f88f0d871040e2c86ab703301ce3d306
#
_cell.length_a   1.000
_cell.length_b   1.000
_cell.length_c   1.000
_cell.angle_alpha   90.00
_cell.angle_beta   90.00
_cell.angle_gamma   90.00
#
_symmetry.space_group_name_H-M   'P 1'
#
loop_
_entity.id
_entity.type
_entity.pdbx_description
1 polymer ?
#
loop_
_entity_poly.entity_id
_entity_poly.type
_entity_poly.pdbx_seq_one_letter_code
_entity_poly.pdbx_strand_id
1 'polypeptide(L)'
;MSTVQITASRAVWDEFVSELPVGVLLQDENGVVLAANPMASSLLGDAPACDDSGAPLPSRADLAAQVLRTGSPLTFPMVLPHAQLWAEYYPIVMRAQVLVLLRPVQSDVPHSAGLLDALTGLPGRALLLDRLDQALIRARTQGTLASLVLADVHRMASVNAAHGFRRGDELLTVLARRLRQGLRADYTVARYGGDSFAVVAEHANGNGEAVAERVRELAGQSVRLGGERVRPGVRVCWVTSDGEVPLHSVIANVEERLRG
;
A
#
# COMPACT_ATOMS: atom_id res chain seq x y z
N MET A 1 19.47 10.45 -26.46
CA MET A 1 18.54 10.59 -25.32
C MET A 1 17.40 11.50 -25.75
N SER A 2 16.25 10.94 -26.09
CA SER A 2 15.10 11.73 -26.53
C SER A 2 14.36 12.24 -25.30
N THR A 3 14.39 13.54 -25.08
CA THR A 3 13.58 14.21 -24.08
C THR A 3 12.13 14.19 -24.55
N VAL A 4 11.28 13.41 -23.91
CA VAL A 4 9.84 13.44 -24.14
C VAL A 4 9.32 14.76 -23.57
N GLN A 5 9.03 15.72 -24.43
CA GLN A 5 8.36 16.95 -24.06
C GLN A 5 6.85 16.67 -23.93
N ILE A 6 6.37 16.50 -22.69
CA ILE A 6 4.94 16.43 -22.42
C ILE A 6 4.43 17.87 -22.35
N THR A 7 3.85 18.34 -23.44
CA THR A 7 3.18 19.65 -23.51
C THR A 7 1.67 19.43 -23.32
N ALA A 8 1.25 19.10 -22.09
CA ALA A 8 -0.16 19.20 -21.75
C ALA A 8 -0.54 20.69 -21.60
N SER A 9 -1.63 21.14 -22.23
CA SER A 9 -2.15 22.49 -22.02
C SER A 9 -2.61 22.62 -20.55
N ARG A 10 -2.54 23.83 -19.99
CA ARG A 10 -2.99 24.13 -18.62
C ARG A 10 -4.43 23.62 -18.37
N ALA A 11 -5.30 23.74 -19.37
CA ALA A 11 -6.69 23.27 -19.30
C ALA A 11 -6.81 21.74 -19.09
N VAL A 12 -5.94 20.94 -19.73
CA VAL A 12 -5.92 19.47 -19.56
C VAL A 12 -5.44 19.08 -18.15
N TRP A 13 -4.48 19.83 -17.59
CA TRP A 13 -4.04 19.62 -16.22
C TRP A 13 -5.12 20.00 -15.21
N ASP A 14 -5.81 21.11 -15.40
CA ASP A 14 -6.89 21.57 -14.53
C ASP A 14 -8.06 20.57 -14.54
N GLU A 15 -8.44 20.04 -15.72
CA GLU A 15 -9.46 19.02 -15.87
C GLU A 15 -9.04 17.71 -15.16
N PHE A 16 -7.85 17.22 -15.43
CA PHE A 16 -7.31 15.99 -14.81
C PHE A 16 -7.24 16.08 -13.28
N VAL A 17 -6.72 17.20 -12.75
CA VAL A 17 -6.60 17.40 -11.30
C VAL A 17 -7.97 17.56 -10.63
N SER A 18 -8.97 18.09 -11.36
CA SER A 18 -10.34 18.24 -10.87
C SER A 18 -11.08 16.92 -10.69
N GLU A 19 -10.77 15.90 -11.51
CA GLU A 19 -11.38 14.57 -11.44
C GLU A 19 -10.72 13.62 -10.45
N LEU A 20 -9.59 14.01 -9.84
CA LEU A 20 -8.91 13.16 -8.87
C LEU A 20 -9.76 12.94 -7.61
N PRO A 21 -9.89 11.68 -7.12
CA PRO A 21 -10.61 11.36 -5.88
C PRO A 21 -9.83 11.71 -4.62
N VAL A 22 -8.88 12.62 -4.74
CA VAL A 22 -8.03 13.13 -3.66
C VAL A 22 -7.98 14.66 -3.70
N GLY A 23 -7.92 15.29 -2.55
CA GLY A 23 -7.69 16.73 -2.47
C GLY A 23 -6.24 17.03 -2.85
N VAL A 24 -6.04 17.92 -3.81
CA VAL A 24 -4.73 18.39 -4.25
C VAL A 24 -4.67 19.90 -4.06
N LEU A 25 -3.68 20.39 -3.32
CA LEU A 25 -3.43 21.82 -3.21
C LEU A 25 -1.94 22.14 -3.30
N LEU A 26 -1.65 23.32 -3.81
CA LEU A 26 -0.33 23.92 -3.84
C LEU A 26 -0.34 25.13 -2.89
N GLN A 27 0.65 25.21 -2.02
CA GLN A 27 0.83 26.34 -1.11
C GLN A 27 2.26 26.91 -1.19
N ASP A 28 2.43 28.15 -0.77
CA ASP A 28 3.74 28.76 -0.61
C ASP A 28 4.39 28.41 0.74
N GLU A 29 5.55 28.95 0.99
CA GLU A 29 6.33 28.76 2.23
C GLU A 29 5.61 29.26 3.49
N ASN A 30 4.66 30.19 3.33
CA ASN A 30 3.85 30.74 4.42
C ASN A 30 2.52 30.00 4.61
N GLY A 31 2.31 28.89 3.88
CA GLY A 31 1.08 28.10 3.95
C GLY A 31 -0.12 28.72 3.23
N VAL A 32 0.11 29.77 2.41
CA VAL A 32 -0.94 30.40 1.59
C VAL A 32 -1.24 29.50 0.39
N VAL A 33 -2.51 29.14 0.22
CA VAL A 33 -2.95 28.28 -0.89
C VAL A 33 -2.88 29.05 -2.21
N LEU A 34 -2.06 28.57 -3.13
CA LEU A 34 -1.88 29.13 -4.47
C LEU A 34 -2.84 28.51 -5.49
N ALA A 35 -3.16 27.23 -5.31
CA ALA A 35 -4.11 26.50 -6.13
C ALA A 35 -4.66 25.29 -5.33
N ALA A 36 -5.92 24.94 -5.60
CA ALA A 36 -6.56 23.76 -5.02
C ALA A 36 -7.57 23.20 -6.01
N ASN A 37 -7.73 21.86 -6.02
CA ASN A 37 -8.83 21.24 -6.75
C ASN A 37 -10.14 21.29 -5.93
N PRO A 38 -11.31 21.02 -6.55
CA PRO A 38 -12.60 21.07 -5.85
C PRO A 38 -12.66 20.15 -4.63
N MET A 39 -12.03 18.98 -4.69
CA MET A 39 -11.96 18.04 -3.58
C MET A 39 -11.20 18.64 -2.38
N ALA A 40 -10.02 19.24 -2.58
CA ALA A 40 -9.28 19.90 -1.52
C ALA A 40 -10.06 21.06 -0.90
N SER A 41 -10.74 21.85 -1.73
CA SER A 41 -11.58 22.95 -1.28
C SER A 41 -12.76 22.48 -0.42
N SER A 42 -13.37 21.34 -0.78
CA SER A 42 -14.47 20.76 0.01
C SER A 42 -14.01 20.14 1.32
N LEU A 43 -12.79 19.58 1.36
CA LEU A 43 -12.25 18.92 2.54
C LEU A 43 -11.74 19.91 3.59
N LEU A 44 -11.04 20.96 3.18
CA LEU A 44 -10.31 21.83 4.11
C LEU A 44 -11.17 22.78 4.91
N GLY A 45 -12.32 23.23 4.45
CA GLY A 45 -13.16 24.18 5.21
C GLY A 45 -12.39 25.17 6.08
N ASP A 46 -13.07 25.96 6.90
CA ASP A 46 -12.45 26.89 7.87
C ASP A 46 -12.22 26.32 9.27
N ALA A 47 -12.49 25.04 9.47
CA ALA A 47 -12.42 24.40 10.77
C ALA A 47 -10.99 24.04 11.18
N PRO A 48 -10.63 24.16 12.47
CA PRO A 48 -9.33 23.73 12.96
C PRO A 48 -9.16 22.22 12.80
N ALA A 49 -7.98 21.82 12.33
CA ALA A 49 -7.60 20.41 12.20
C ALA A 49 -6.88 19.93 13.45
N CYS A 50 -7.16 18.68 13.84
CA CYS A 50 -6.49 17.99 14.96
C CYS A 50 -5.80 16.73 14.46
N ASP A 51 -4.90 16.19 15.26
CA ASP A 51 -4.39 14.84 15.07
C ASP A 51 -5.41 13.79 15.59
N ASP A 52 -5.08 12.51 15.48
CA ASP A 52 -5.90 11.38 15.94
C ASP A 52 -6.08 11.32 17.47
N SER A 53 -5.26 12.04 18.25
CA SER A 53 -5.41 12.20 19.69
C SER A 53 -6.31 13.40 20.08
N GLY A 54 -6.73 14.22 19.11
CA GLY A 54 -7.49 15.46 19.32
C GLY A 54 -6.61 16.68 19.62
N ALA A 55 -5.28 16.57 19.55
CA ALA A 55 -4.39 17.71 19.73
C ALA A 55 -4.38 18.57 18.44
N PRO A 56 -4.34 19.92 18.57
CA PRO A 56 -4.32 20.79 17.41
C PRO A 56 -3.05 20.59 16.58
N LEU A 57 -3.22 20.46 15.27
CA LEU A 57 -2.10 20.36 14.35
C LEU A 57 -1.32 21.68 14.23
N PRO A 58 -0.02 21.62 13.92
CA PRO A 58 0.75 22.79 13.56
C PRO A 58 0.09 23.59 12.41
N SER A 59 0.33 24.89 12.33
CA SER A 59 -0.22 25.69 11.24
C SER A 59 0.31 25.22 9.88
N ARG A 60 -0.42 25.54 8.80
CA ARG A 60 0.03 25.25 7.44
C ARG A 60 1.39 25.88 7.13
N ALA A 61 1.67 27.07 7.70
CA ALA A 61 2.97 27.73 7.57
C ALA A 61 4.08 26.94 8.27
N ASP A 62 3.85 26.45 9.48
CA ASP A 62 4.85 25.65 10.21
C ASP A 62 5.16 24.34 9.49
N LEU A 63 4.14 23.67 8.98
CA LEU A 63 4.28 22.43 8.19
C LEU A 63 5.03 22.71 6.87
N ALA A 64 4.71 23.79 6.16
CA ALA A 64 5.42 24.18 4.95
C ALA A 64 6.90 24.49 5.25
N ALA A 65 7.17 25.29 6.26
CA ALA A 65 8.53 25.61 6.69
C ALA A 65 9.32 24.35 7.10
N GLN A 66 8.67 23.40 7.76
CA GLN A 66 9.30 22.14 8.16
C GLN A 66 9.72 21.31 6.95
N VAL A 67 8.82 21.03 5.98
CA VAL A 67 9.13 20.19 4.82
C VAL A 67 10.11 20.87 3.87
N LEU A 68 10.04 22.18 3.69
CA LEU A 68 11.00 22.92 2.87
C LEU A 68 12.40 22.94 3.48
N ARG A 69 12.49 23.07 4.82
CA ARG A 69 13.77 23.04 5.53
C ARG A 69 14.42 21.66 5.51
N THR A 70 13.63 20.59 5.67
CA THR A 70 14.16 19.21 5.71
C THR A 70 14.38 18.62 4.32
N GLY A 71 13.70 19.16 3.30
CA GLY A 71 13.68 18.59 1.95
C GLY A 71 13.00 17.22 1.86
N SER A 72 12.33 16.79 2.94
CA SER A 72 11.69 15.47 3.05
C SER A 72 10.18 15.61 3.15
N PRO A 73 9.40 14.71 2.53
CA PRO A 73 7.96 14.67 2.69
C PRO A 73 7.54 14.42 4.14
N LEU A 74 6.38 14.96 4.51
CA LEU A 74 5.74 14.73 5.81
C LEU A 74 4.35 14.16 5.60
N THR A 75 4.00 13.09 6.31
CA THR A 75 2.69 12.45 6.25
C THR A 75 2.15 12.25 7.65
N PHE A 76 0.89 12.61 7.86
CA PHE A 76 0.23 12.46 9.17
C PHE A 76 -1.29 12.38 9.01
N PRO A 77 -2.00 11.75 9.99
CA PRO A 77 -3.44 11.76 10.06
C PRO A 77 -3.94 13.15 10.46
N MET A 78 -5.03 13.59 9.84
CA MET A 78 -5.71 14.86 10.11
C MET A 78 -7.18 14.58 10.38
N VAL A 79 -7.67 15.03 11.50
CA VAL A 79 -9.08 14.95 11.89
C VAL A 79 -9.73 16.33 11.76
N LEU A 80 -10.77 16.38 10.92
CA LEU A 80 -11.64 17.55 10.75
C LEU A 80 -13.01 17.24 11.37
N PRO A 81 -13.85 18.23 11.69
CA PRO A 81 -15.19 17.99 12.28
C PRO A 81 -16.11 17.10 11.44
N HIS A 82 -15.87 17.02 10.13
CA HIS A 82 -16.69 16.30 9.16
C HIS A 82 -15.96 15.21 8.39
N ALA A 83 -14.64 15.05 8.58
CA ALA A 83 -13.84 14.06 7.86
C ALA A 83 -12.56 13.70 8.61
N GLN A 84 -12.11 12.47 8.41
CA GLN A 84 -10.74 12.07 8.72
C GLN A 84 -9.96 11.97 7.42
N LEU A 85 -8.73 12.48 7.41
CA LEU A 85 -7.89 12.59 6.23
C LEU A 85 -6.48 12.07 6.54
N TRP A 86 -5.79 11.64 5.50
CA TRP A 86 -4.32 11.62 5.47
C TRP A 86 -3.84 12.86 4.73
N ALA A 87 -2.96 13.62 5.37
CA ALA A 87 -2.31 14.78 4.77
C ALA A 87 -0.85 14.43 4.46
N GLU A 88 -0.45 14.64 3.20
CA GLU A 88 0.89 14.40 2.71
C GLU A 88 1.45 15.70 2.13
N TYR A 89 2.56 16.18 2.67
CA TYR A 89 3.24 17.44 2.29
C TYR A 89 4.53 17.11 1.54
N TYR A 90 4.63 17.54 0.29
CA TYR A 90 5.79 17.30 -0.58
C TYR A 90 6.49 18.62 -0.89
N PRO A 91 7.78 18.79 -0.52
CA PRO A 91 8.51 20.02 -0.81
C PRO A 91 8.85 20.15 -2.30
N ILE A 92 8.55 21.32 -2.89
CA ILE A 92 9.04 21.75 -4.21
C ILE A 92 10.12 22.81 -3.96
N VAL A 93 11.29 22.36 -3.51
CA VAL A 93 12.37 23.22 -2.97
C VAL A 93 12.76 24.35 -3.92
N MET A 94 12.89 24.07 -5.24
CA MET A 94 13.30 25.06 -6.24
C MET A 94 12.32 26.24 -6.40
N ARG A 95 11.10 26.12 -5.90
CA ARG A 95 10.05 27.16 -6.00
C ARG A 95 9.59 27.68 -4.64
N ALA A 96 10.17 27.17 -3.54
CA ALA A 96 9.71 27.42 -2.17
C ALA A 96 8.19 27.15 -2.01
N GLN A 97 7.72 26.08 -2.62
CA GLN A 97 6.31 25.66 -2.63
C GLN A 97 6.15 24.27 -2.03
N VAL A 98 4.96 23.95 -1.59
CA VAL A 98 4.60 22.63 -1.04
C VAL A 98 3.36 22.14 -1.75
N LEU A 99 3.46 20.94 -2.35
CA LEU A 99 2.32 20.19 -2.83
C LEU A 99 1.73 19.44 -1.66
N VAL A 100 0.43 19.57 -1.44
CA VAL A 100 -0.29 18.83 -0.39
C VAL A 100 -1.33 17.95 -1.01
N LEU A 101 -1.32 16.68 -0.64
CA LEU A 101 -2.35 15.71 -0.98
C LEU A 101 -3.19 15.43 0.26
N LEU A 102 -4.51 15.49 0.11
CA LEU A 102 -5.50 15.22 1.15
C LEU A 102 -6.32 14.02 0.71
N ARG A 103 -6.16 12.91 1.42
CA ARG A 103 -6.91 11.69 1.14
C ARG A 103 -7.94 11.43 2.22
N PRO A 104 -9.24 11.44 1.88
CA PRO A 104 -10.27 11.04 2.84
C PRO A 104 -10.00 9.65 3.38
N VAL A 105 -10.14 9.51 4.70
CA VAL A 105 -10.21 8.21 5.36
C VAL A 105 -11.60 7.65 5.08
N GLN A 106 -11.78 7.03 3.91
CA GLN A 106 -12.95 6.21 3.67
C GLN A 106 -12.67 4.84 4.24
N SER A 107 -13.63 4.27 4.95
CA SER A 107 -13.54 2.95 5.58
C SER A 107 -13.27 1.79 4.61
N ASP A 108 -13.31 2.05 3.29
CA ASP A 108 -13.16 1.06 2.22
C ASP A 108 -11.96 1.31 1.28
N VAL A 109 -11.13 2.34 1.51
CA VAL A 109 -9.91 2.55 0.72
C VAL A 109 -8.69 2.21 1.58
N PRO A 110 -7.78 1.32 1.12
CA PRO A 110 -6.62 0.92 1.90
C PRO A 110 -5.79 2.14 2.30
N HIS A 111 -5.70 2.39 3.60
CA HIS A 111 -4.85 3.41 4.17
C HIS A 111 -3.40 3.05 3.93
N SER A 112 -2.84 3.78 3.00
CA SER A 112 -1.41 3.73 2.92
C SER A 112 -0.93 5.04 2.28
N ALA A 113 -0.47 5.92 3.07
CA ALA A 113 0.93 6.15 3.01
C ALA A 113 1.65 4.81 3.24
N GLY A 114 1.01 3.85 2.82
CA GLY A 114 0.69 2.51 2.40
C GLY A 114 1.79 1.60 2.47
N LEU A 115 2.65 1.65 3.49
CA LEU A 115 3.57 0.55 3.75
C LEU A 115 2.87 -0.65 4.41
N LEU A 116 1.78 -0.43 5.17
CA LEU A 116 1.07 -1.50 5.86
C LEU A 116 -0.42 -1.53 5.48
N ASP A 117 -0.96 -2.74 5.38
CA ASP A 117 -2.39 -3.00 5.21
C ASP A 117 -3.14 -2.77 6.53
N ALA A 118 -4.16 -1.92 6.53
CA ALA A 118 -4.87 -1.50 7.73
C ALA A 118 -5.63 -2.65 8.43
N LEU A 119 -6.12 -3.65 7.69
CA LEU A 119 -6.84 -4.77 8.24
C LEU A 119 -5.91 -5.78 8.92
N THR A 120 -4.80 -6.10 8.26
CA THR A 120 -3.92 -7.22 8.68
C THR A 120 -2.65 -6.77 9.38
N GLY A 121 -2.27 -5.49 9.25
CA GLY A 121 -0.99 -4.95 9.74
C GLY A 121 0.24 -5.49 8.99
N LEU A 122 0.04 -6.25 7.92
CA LEU A 122 1.12 -6.71 7.05
C LEU A 122 1.61 -5.59 6.12
N PRO A 123 2.84 -5.65 5.60
CA PRO A 123 3.24 -4.90 4.44
C PRO A 123 2.17 -4.91 3.34
N GLY A 124 1.86 -3.74 2.78
CA GLY A 124 1.00 -3.61 1.61
C GLY A 124 1.77 -3.86 0.31
N ARG A 125 1.06 -3.83 -0.82
CA ARG A 125 1.64 -4.10 -2.14
C ARG A 125 2.83 -3.21 -2.48
N ALA A 126 2.79 -1.92 -2.13
CA ALA A 126 3.88 -0.99 -2.44
C ALA A 126 5.18 -1.37 -1.72
N LEU A 127 5.12 -1.67 -0.42
CA LEU A 127 6.28 -2.11 0.34
C LEU A 127 6.77 -3.50 -0.11
N LEU A 128 5.86 -4.39 -0.49
CA LEU A 128 6.23 -5.69 -1.05
C LEU A 128 7.06 -5.52 -2.33
N LEU A 129 6.63 -4.64 -3.25
CA LEU A 129 7.33 -4.39 -4.51
C LEU A 129 8.72 -3.80 -4.30
N ASP A 130 8.87 -2.87 -3.37
CA ASP A 130 10.17 -2.34 -2.95
C ASP A 130 11.08 -3.46 -2.42
N ARG A 131 10.56 -4.32 -1.53
CA ARG A 131 11.32 -5.45 -0.97
C ARG A 131 11.69 -6.49 -2.02
N LEU A 132 10.79 -6.76 -2.97
CA LEU A 132 11.07 -7.67 -4.08
C LEU A 132 12.17 -7.11 -4.99
N ASP A 133 12.10 -5.82 -5.33
CA ASP A 133 13.14 -5.18 -6.15
C ASP A 133 14.52 -5.26 -5.49
N GLN A 134 14.59 -4.95 -4.20
CA GLN A 134 15.82 -5.09 -3.41
C GLN A 134 16.32 -6.54 -3.35
N ALA A 135 15.42 -7.51 -3.23
CA ALA A 135 15.77 -8.93 -3.23
C ALA A 135 16.33 -9.37 -4.59
N LEU A 136 15.74 -8.91 -5.70
CA LEU A 136 16.25 -9.18 -7.06
C LEU A 136 17.62 -8.55 -7.30
N ILE A 137 17.86 -7.33 -6.81
CA ILE A 137 19.17 -6.69 -6.88
C ILE A 137 20.21 -7.51 -6.09
N ARG A 138 19.88 -7.96 -4.87
CA ARG A 138 20.77 -8.82 -4.08
C ARG A 138 21.00 -10.17 -4.74
N ALA A 139 19.95 -10.80 -5.29
CA ALA A 139 20.08 -12.07 -6.00
C ALA A 139 21.13 -11.96 -7.12
N ARG A 140 21.02 -10.95 -7.97
CA ARG A 140 21.96 -10.69 -9.06
C ARG A 140 23.38 -10.39 -8.59
N THR A 141 23.52 -9.55 -7.55
CA THR A 141 24.86 -9.09 -7.10
C THR A 141 25.60 -10.10 -6.24
N GLN A 142 24.89 -10.98 -5.56
CA GLN A 142 25.44 -11.96 -4.63
C GLN A 142 25.39 -13.41 -5.17
N GLY A 143 24.81 -13.62 -6.35
CA GLY A 143 24.63 -14.95 -6.94
C GLY A 143 23.66 -15.83 -6.14
N THR A 144 22.64 -15.21 -5.53
CA THR A 144 21.58 -15.88 -4.77
C THR A 144 20.27 -15.91 -5.58
N LEU A 145 19.19 -16.33 -4.97
CA LEU A 145 17.88 -16.43 -5.60
C LEU A 145 16.83 -15.67 -4.78
N ALA A 146 15.89 -15.02 -5.46
CA ALA A 146 14.71 -14.42 -4.88
C ALA A 146 13.45 -15.10 -5.41
N SER A 147 12.53 -15.47 -4.54
CA SER A 147 11.23 -16.02 -4.91
C SER A 147 10.10 -15.12 -4.50
N LEU A 148 9.16 -14.92 -5.42
CA LEU A 148 7.86 -14.32 -5.14
C LEU A 148 6.81 -15.44 -5.11
N VAL A 149 6.12 -15.58 -3.99
CA VAL A 149 5.00 -16.50 -3.80
C VAL A 149 3.73 -15.68 -3.67
N LEU A 150 2.70 -15.99 -4.47
CA LEU A 150 1.35 -15.43 -4.32
C LEU A 150 0.40 -16.51 -3.80
N ALA A 151 -0.48 -16.11 -2.88
CA ALA A 151 -1.53 -16.95 -2.32
C ALA A 151 -2.86 -16.20 -2.39
N ASP A 152 -3.81 -16.78 -3.11
CA ASP A 152 -5.15 -16.26 -3.31
C ASP A 152 -6.18 -17.08 -2.51
N VAL A 153 -7.00 -16.39 -1.72
CA VAL A 153 -8.01 -17.04 -0.87
C VAL A 153 -9.32 -17.16 -1.62
N HIS A 154 -9.61 -18.39 -2.06
CA HIS A 154 -10.81 -18.64 -2.85
C HIS A 154 -12.10 -18.54 -2.05
N ARG A 155 -13.18 -18.18 -2.75
CA ARG A 155 -14.55 -18.17 -2.23
C ARG A 155 -14.77 -17.16 -1.09
N MET A 156 -13.97 -16.10 -1.02
CA MET A 156 -14.21 -15.04 -0.04
C MET A 156 -15.61 -14.44 -0.18
N ALA A 157 -16.13 -14.28 -1.41
CA ALA A 157 -17.52 -13.88 -1.64
C ALA A 157 -18.53 -14.84 -0.97
N SER A 158 -18.28 -16.16 -1.02
CA SER A 158 -19.15 -17.16 -0.36
C SER A 158 -19.05 -17.09 1.16
N VAL A 159 -17.84 -16.85 1.71
CA VAL A 159 -17.63 -16.65 3.14
C VAL A 159 -18.36 -15.37 3.60
N ASN A 160 -18.24 -14.27 2.86
CA ASN A 160 -18.92 -13.03 3.15
C ASN A 160 -20.46 -13.16 3.06
N ALA A 161 -20.96 -13.90 2.08
CA ALA A 161 -22.40 -14.16 1.94
C ALA A 161 -22.97 -15.03 3.07
N ALA A 162 -22.21 -16.03 3.52
CA ALA A 162 -22.66 -16.95 4.57
C ALA A 162 -22.49 -16.38 5.99
N HIS A 163 -21.41 -15.61 6.23
CA HIS A 163 -20.99 -15.22 7.58
C HIS A 163 -20.90 -13.69 7.79
N GLY A 164 -21.11 -12.89 6.74
CA GLY A 164 -20.97 -11.43 6.74
C GLY A 164 -19.54 -10.94 6.58
N PHE A 165 -19.35 -9.71 6.10
CA PHE A 165 -18.05 -9.08 5.81
C PHE A 165 -17.11 -9.07 7.01
N ARG A 166 -17.63 -8.80 8.21
CA ARG A 166 -16.83 -8.81 9.45
C ARG A 166 -16.15 -10.17 9.71
N ARG A 167 -16.79 -11.28 9.36
CA ARG A 167 -16.21 -12.61 9.49
C ARG A 167 -15.19 -12.92 8.39
N GLY A 168 -15.40 -12.38 7.19
CA GLY A 168 -14.39 -12.41 6.14
C GLY A 168 -13.11 -11.69 6.55
N ASP A 169 -13.24 -10.51 7.13
CA ASP A 169 -12.10 -9.73 7.67
C ASP A 169 -11.39 -10.47 8.80
N GLU A 170 -12.14 -11.11 9.71
CA GLU A 170 -11.59 -11.97 10.76
C GLU A 170 -10.78 -13.13 10.17
N LEU A 171 -11.29 -13.79 9.12
CA LEU A 171 -10.57 -14.84 8.39
C LEU A 171 -9.23 -14.32 7.85
N LEU A 172 -9.25 -13.21 7.13
CA LEU A 172 -8.04 -12.63 6.52
C LEU A 172 -7.02 -12.21 7.58
N THR A 173 -7.46 -11.66 8.71
CA THR A 173 -6.60 -11.31 9.85
C THR A 173 -5.96 -12.55 10.48
N VAL A 174 -6.71 -13.64 10.62
CA VAL A 174 -6.17 -14.91 11.13
C VAL A 174 -5.12 -15.48 10.17
N LEU A 175 -5.38 -15.47 8.85
CA LEU A 175 -4.43 -15.94 7.84
C LEU A 175 -3.15 -15.09 7.85
N ALA A 176 -3.26 -13.77 7.88
CA ALA A 176 -2.13 -12.85 8.00
C ALA A 176 -1.22 -13.19 9.18
N ARG A 177 -1.82 -13.36 10.36
CA ARG A 177 -1.08 -13.73 11.58
C ARG A 177 -0.39 -15.08 11.46
N ARG A 178 -1.07 -16.10 10.89
CA ARG A 178 -0.50 -17.42 10.68
C ARG A 178 0.70 -17.38 9.73
N LEU A 179 0.57 -16.72 8.61
CA LEU A 179 1.66 -16.56 7.64
C LEU A 179 2.86 -15.85 8.29
N ARG A 180 2.63 -14.74 8.99
CA ARG A 180 3.69 -13.98 9.66
C ARG A 180 4.40 -14.79 10.75
N GLN A 181 3.67 -15.62 11.51
CA GLN A 181 4.24 -16.42 12.61
C GLN A 181 4.81 -17.77 12.15
N GLY A 182 4.28 -18.32 11.05
CA GLY A 182 4.63 -19.67 10.58
C GLY A 182 5.72 -19.69 9.51
N LEU A 183 6.09 -18.54 8.96
CA LEU A 183 7.19 -18.38 8.01
C LEU A 183 8.43 -17.81 8.70
N ARG A 184 9.57 -17.87 8.01
CA ARG A 184 10.83 -17.33 8.53
C ARG A 184 10.75 -15.82 8.72
N ALA A 185 11.42 -15.30 9.74
CA ALA A 185 11.37 -13.89 10.12
C ALA A 185 12.04 -12.95 9.09
N ASP A 186 12.95 -13.48 8.27
CA ASP A 186 13.62 -12.78 7.18
C ASP A 186 12.81 -12.71 5.89
N TYR A 187 11.68 -13.42 5.80
CA TYR A 187 10.77 -13.30 4.66
C TYR A 187 9.85 -12.08 4.81
N THR A 188 9.60 -11.40 3.70
CA THR A 188 8.57 -10.36 3.66
C THR A 188 7.23 -11.00 3.38
N VAL A 189 6.32 -10.98 4.34
CA VAL A 189 4.91 -11.40 4.18
C VAL A 189 4.06 -10.14 4.02
N ALA A 190 3.23 -10.07 2.97
CA ALA A 190 2.45 -8.90 2.62
C ALA A 190 1.01 -9.22 2.25
N ARG A 191 0.12 -8.23 2.35
CA ARG A 191 -1.21 -8.22 1.73
C ARG A 191 -1.06 -7.70 0.30
N TYR A 192 -1.28 -8.57 -0.69
CA TYR A 192 -1.09 -8.21 -2.09
C TYR A 192 -2.30 -7.52 -2.72
N GLY A 193 -3.49 -7.93 -2.32
CA GLY A 193 -4.78 -7.41 -2.78
C GLY A 193 -5.90 -7.76 -1.80
N GLY A 194 -7.14 -7.63 -2.22
CA GLY A 194 -8.33 -7.84 -1.39
C GLY A 194 -8.32 -9.14 -0.57
N ASP A 195 -8.15 -10.26 -1.22
CA ASP A 195 -8.13 -11.61 -0.63
C ASP A 195 -6.83 -12.38 -0.93
N SER A 196 -5.78 -11.68 -1.39
CA SER A 196 -4.51 -12.28 -1.76
C SER A 196 -3.35 -11.81 -0.89
N PHE A 197 -2.44 -12.74 -0.59
CA PHE A 197 -1.20 -12.53 0.17
C PHE A 197 0.00 -12.80 -0.72
N ALA A 198 1.13 -12.22 -0.37
CA ALA A 198 2.40 -12.46 -1.05
C ALA A 198 3.53 -12.68 -0.06
N VAL A 199 4.53 -13.44 -0.50
CA VAL A 199 5.77 -13.66 0.27
C VAL A 199 6.96 -13.46 -0.64
N VAL A 200 7.91 -12.63 -0.22
CA VAL A 200 9.25 -12.54 -0.81
C VAL A 200 10.21 -13.32 0.08
N ALA A 201 10.92 -14.26 -0.51
CA ALA A 201 11.90 -15.11 0.15
C ALA A 201 13.23 -15.10 -0.61
N GLU A 202 14.33 -14.94 0.12
CA GLU A 202 15.68 -15.03 -0.41
C GLU A 202 16.34 -16.33 0.03
N HIS A 203 17.09 -16.96 -0.87
CA HIS A 203 17.77 -18.24 -0.59
C HIS A 203 19.02 -18.41 -1.47
N ALA A 204 20.01 -19.11 -0.93
CA ALA A 204 21.24 -19.37 -1.66
C ALA A 204 21.07 -20.37 -2.80
N ASN A 205 20.18 -21.37 -2.62
CA ASN A 205 19.94 -22.45 -3.56
C ASN A 205 18.46 -22.86 -3.54
N GLY A 206 17.99 -23.55 -4.59
CA GLY A 206 16.65 -24.11 -4.67
C GLY A 206 15.67 -23.19 -5.39
N ASN A 207 14.41 -23.26 -5.01
CA ASN A 207 13.33 -22.48 -5.59
C ASN A 207 12.27 -22.13 -4.54
N GLY A 208 11.26 -21.38 -4.93
CA GLY A 208 10.15 -20.96 -4.04
C GLY A 208 9.17 -22.07 -3.63
N GLU A 209 9.35 -23.31 -4.09
CA GLU A 209 8.40 -24.41 -3.89
C GLU A 209 8.16 -24.71 -2.42
N ALA A 210 9.23 -24.88 -1.64
CA ALA A 210 9.12 -25.14 -0.20
C ALA A 210 8.41 -24.02 0.57
N VAL A 211 8.63 -22.77 0.14
CA VAL A 211 7.94 -21.61 0.70
C VAL A 211 6.46 -21.62 0.30
N ALA A 212 6.15 -21.92 -0.96
CA ALA A 212 4.79 -22.02 -1.47
C ALA A 212 4.00 -23.13 -0.77
N GLU A 213 4.62 -24.28 -0.56
CA GLU A 213 4.02 -25.41 0.17
C GLU A 213 3.72 -25.03 1.61
N ARG A 214 4.66 -24.36 2.29
CA ARG A 214 4.46 -23.88 3.65
C ARG A 214 3.35 -22.84 3.73
N VAL A 215 3.27 -21.92 2.77
CA VAL A 215 2.18 -20.95 2.66
C VAL A 215 0.83 -21.65 2.48
N ARG A 216 0.74 -22.66 1.60
CA ARG A 216 -0.47 -23.46 1.37
C ARG A 216 -0.91 -24.19 2.63
N GLU A 217 0.01 -24.80 3.34
CA GLU A 217 -0.25 -25.48 4.60
C GLU A 217 -0.81 -24.53 5.67
N LEU A 218 -0.15 -23.39 5.91
CA LEU A 218 -0.55 -22.43 6.91
C LEU A 218 -1.90 -21.77 6.60
N ALA A 219 -2.09 -21.35 5.35
CA ALA A 219 -3.31 -20.66 4.93
C ALA A 219 -4.50 -21.63 4.77
N GLY A 220 -4.26 -22.92 4.43
CA GLY A 220 -5.31 -23.93 4.28
C GLY A 220 -5.83 -24.52 5.60
N GLN A 221 -5.27 -24.15 6.75
CA GLN A 221 -5.76 -24.62 8.06
C GLN A 221 -7.13 -24.03 8.39
N SER A 222 -8.00 -24.85 8.99
CA SER A 222 -9.33 -24.41 9.41
C SER A 222 -9.26 -23.23 10.41
N VAL A 223 -10.20 -22.31 10.27
CA VAL A 223 -10.40 -21.14 11.14
C VAL A 223 -11.76 -21.26 11.83
N ARG A 224 -11.88 -20.86 13.08
CA ARG A 224 -13.17 -20.74 13.76
C ARG A 224 -13.70 -19.32 13.54
N LEU A 225 -14.85 -19.22 12.88
CA LEU A 225 -15.59 -17.98 12.63
C LEU A 225 -16.97 -18.07 13.28
N GLY A 226 -17.23 -17.28 14.31
CA GLY A 226 -18.53 -17.28 14.97
C GLY A 226 -18.96 -18.63 15.59
N GLY A 227 -18.00 -19.49 15.94
CA GLY A 227 -18.25 -20.83 16.47
C GLY A 227 -18.17 -21.96 15.43
N GLU A 228 -18.31 -21.65 14.16
CA GLU A 228 -18.19 -22.60 13.05
C GLU A 228 -16.75 -22.79 12.59
N ARG A 229 -16.42 -23.97 12.09
CA ARG A 229 -15.10 -24.28 11.54
C ARG A 229 -15.14 -24.13 10.02
N VAL A 230 -14.48 -23.09 9.51
CA VAL A 230 -14.34 -22.80 8.08
C VAL A 230 -12.93 -23.20 7.61
N ARG A 231 -12.84 -23.93 6.53
CA ARG A 231 -11.57 -24.24 5.87
C ARG A 231 -11.44 -23.39 4.61
N PRO A 232 -10.51 -22.42 4.57
CA PRO A 232 -10.31 -21.59 3.39
C PRO A 232 -9.72 -22.44 2.24
N GLY A 233 -10.20 -22.23 1.03
CA GLY A 233 -9.52 -22.69 -0.17
C GLY A 233 -8.42 -21.69 -0.53
N VAL A 234 -7.21 -22.17 -0.81
CA VAL A 234 -6.08 -21.27 -1.15
C VAL A 234 -5.38 -21.81 -2.39
N ARG A 235 -5.26 -20.95 -3.41
CA ARG A 235 -4.39 -21.20 -4.56
C ARG A 235 -3.05 -20.54 -4.29
N VAL A 236 -1.94 -21.26 -4.55
CA VAL A 236 -0.60 -20.75 -4.33
C VAL A 236 0.25 -21.00 -5.57
N CYS A 237 0.89 -19.93 -6.05
CA CYS A 237 1.83 -19.96 -7.16
C CYS A 237 3.12 -19.27 -6.76
N TRP A 238 4.24 -19.58 -7.44
CA TRP A 238 5.52 -18.96 -7.20
C TRP A 238 6.35 -18.82 -8.48
N VAL A 239 7.27 -17.87 -8.43
CA VAL A 239 8.33 -17.66 -9.41
C VAL A 239 9.63 -17.44 -8.65
N THR A 240 10.72 -18.03 -9.13
CA THR A 240 12.07 -17.82 -8.61
C THR A 240 12.91 -17.14 -9.69
N SER A 241 13.72 -16.17 -9.30
CA SER A 241 14.60 -15.39 -10.18
C SER A 241 15.98 -15.22 -9.54
N ASP A 242 17.00 -15.22 -10.36
CA ASP A 242 18.38 -14.85 -10.04
C ASP A 242 18.64 -13.32 -10.11
N GLY A 243 17.57 -12.55 -10.38
CA GLY A 243 17.62 -11.10 -10.49
C GLY A 243 18.00 -10.56 -11.87
N GLU A 244 18.23 -11.40 -12.88
CA GLU A 244 18.47 -10.97 -14.27
C GLU A 244 17.18 -10.50 -14.96
N VAL A 245 16.02 -10.99 -14.49
CA VAL A 245 14.73 -10.63 -15.03
C VAL A 245 14.18 -9.41 -14.29
N PRO A 246 13.67 -8.38 -15.00
CA PRO A 246 13.14 -7.18 -14.36
C PRO A 246 11.89 -7.47 -13.49
N LEU A 247 11.71 -6.67 -12.44
CA LEU A 247 10.63 -6.78 -11.44
C LEU A 247 9.25 -7.03 -12.08
N HIS A 248 8.87 -6.23 -13.08
CA HIS A 248 7.56 -6.34 -13.72
C HIS A 248 7.32 -7.70 -14.39
N SER A 249 8.37 -8.33 -14.93
CA SER A 249 8.27 -9.65 -15.54
C SER A 249 8.11 -10.76 -14.50
N VAL A 250 8.75 -10.64 -13.34
CA VAL A 250 8.57 -11.57 -12.22
C VAL A 250 7.12 -11.53 -11.74
N ILE A 251 6.56 -10.31 -11.60
CA ILE A 251 5.18 -10.10 -11.18
C ILE A 251 4.21 -10.68 -12.23
N ALA A 252 4.36 -10.32 -13.50
CA ALA A 252 3.48 -10.79 -14.57
C ALA A 252 3.45 -12.33 -14.62
N ASN A 253 4.61 -12.97 -14.50
CA ASN A 253 4.76 -14.42 -14.51
C ASN A 253 3.99 -15.11 -13.37
N VAL A 254 4.10 -14.60 -12.15
CA VAL A 254 3.41 -15.23 -11.01
C VAL A 254 1.91 -14.94 -11.04
N GLU A 255 1.48 -13.76 -11.49
CA GLU A 255 0.05 -13.44 -11.66
C GLU A 255 -0.60 -14.28 -12.75
N GLU A 256 0.09 -14.54 -13.86
CA GLU A 256 -0.39 -15.44 -14.92
C GLU A 256 -0.59 -16.86 -14.42
N ARG A 257 0.37 -17.40 -13.67
CA ARG A 257 0.26 -18.73 -13.03
C ARG A 257 -0.86 -18.80 -12.00
N LEU A 258 -1.20 -17.70 -11.37
CA LEU A 258 -2.29 -17.65 -10.39
C LEU A 258 -3.67 -17.69 -11.07
N ARG A 259 -3.77 -17.18 -12.31
CA ARG A 259 -5.04 -17.18 -13.10
C ARG A 259 -5.35 -18.50 -13.79
N GLY A 260 -4.33 -19.23 -14.22
CA GLY A 260 -4.45 -20.54 -14.88
C GLY A 260 -4.72 -21.66 -13.88
#